data_f2226cedf8b119d71d924df5d7c1013e
#
_entry.id   f2226cedf8b119d71d924df5d7c1013e
#
_cell.length_a   1.000
_cell.length_b   1.000
_cell.length_c   1.000
_cell.angle_alpha   90.00
_cell.angle_beta   90.00
_cell.angle_gamma   90.00
#
_symmetry.space_group_name_H-M   'P 1'
#
loop_
_entity.id
_entity.type
_entity.pdbx_description
1 polymer ?
#
loop_
_entity_poly.entity_id
_entity_poly.type
_entity_poly.pdbx_seq_one_letter_code
_entity_poly.pdbx_strand_id
1 'polypeptide(L)'
;MYIVDRGLHLMREFLLSYGPTSVKKRIWDKEYSDNKWHFADNTAGDCVYRHLEKFAGNGSILDIGCGSGNTATEVAESAYTTYIGVDISEEALAKAEKRSKQCGRQAKNSFACSDFLNYVPTGQFDVILFRESVYHIPMAKIKSTLDRYAPYLKDNGVFIVRLFAGDRNAFQPKPRPTEMLSIIEQEFSVIEKKQYHDEGLPTVLVFRPKLVASSV
;
A
#
# COMPACT_ATOMS: atom_id res chain seq x y z
N MET A 1 27.36 -12.61 16.54
CA MET A 1 25.92 -12.75 16.25
C MET A 1 25.36 -11.55 15.50
N TYR A 2 25.63 -10.30 15.89
CA TYR A 2 25.11 -9.08 15.22
C TYR A 2 25.52 -8.88 13.74
N ILE A 3 26.69 -9.32 13.30
CA ILE A 3 27.19 -9.09 11.93
C ILE A 3 26.50 -10.01 10.91
N VAL A 4 26.21 -11.25 11.29
CA VAL A 4 25.53 -12.24 10.42
C VAL A 4 24.08 -11.84 10.18
N ASP A 5 23.41 -11.32 11.21
CA ASP A 5 22.03 -10.88 11.14
C ASP A 5 21.87 -9.66 10.21
N ARG A 6 22.83 -8.73 10.25
CA ARG A 6 22.85 -7.55 9.38
C ARG A 6 23.04 -7.91 7.88
N GLY A 7 23.90 -8.88 7.59
CA GLY A 7 24.12 -9.33 6.20
C GLY A 7 22.89 -10.01 5.61
N LEU A 8 22.21 -10.85 6.39
CA LEU A 8 20.98 -11.51 5.99
C LEU A 8 19.83 -10.50 5.76
N HIS A 9 19.75 -9.49 6.61
CA HIS A 9 18.76 -8.42 6.45
C HIS A 9 18.99 -7.61 5.17
N LEU A 10 20.21 -7.20 4.89
CA LEU A 10 20.56 -6.46 3.66
C LEU A 10 20.28 -7.28 2.40
N MET A 11 20.62 -8.56 2.42
CA MET A 11 20.32 -9.47 1.31
C MET A 11 18.81 -9.63 1.10
N ARG A 12 18.03 -9.77 2.17
CA ARG A 12 16.58 -9.80 2.10
C ARG A 12 16.01 -8.55 1.45
N GLU A 13 16.40 -7.36 1.90
CA GLU A 13 15.92 -6.08 1.34
C GLU A 13 16.31 -5.94 -0.15
N PHE A 14 17.52 -6.35 -0.52
CA PHE A 14 17.93 -6.37 -1.92
C PHE A 14 17.06 -7.31 -2.75
N LEU A 15 16.79 -8.53 -2.26
CA LEU A 15 15.92 -9.49 -2.96
C LEU A 15 14.49 -9.00 -3.08
N LEU A 16 13.96 -8.33 -2.05
CA LEU A 16 12.61 -7.75 -2.11
C LEU A 16 12.52 -6.57 -3.08
N SER A 17 13.59 -5.79 -3.23
CA SER A 17 13.61 -4.64 -4.15
C SER A 17 13.88 -5.03 -5.60
N TYR A 18 14.84 -5.93 -5.82
CA TYR A 18 15.39 -6.21 -7.17
C TYR A 18 15.29 -7.68 -7.58
N GLY A 19 14.92 -8.58 -6.69
CA GLY A 19 14.84 -10.01 -6.98
C GLY A 19 13.66 -10.38 -7.89
N PRO A 20 13.69 -11.59 -8.46
CA PRO A 20 12.57 -12.13 -9.23
C PRO A 20 11.28 -12.20 -8.38
N THR A 21 10.12 -12.05 -9.02
CA THR A 21 8.81 -12.12 -8.37
C THR A 21 8.63 -13.41 -7.53
N SER A 22 9.11 -14.56 -8.05
CA SER A 22 9.03 -15.84 -7.33
C SER A 22 9.82 -15.85 -6.02
N VAL A 23 10.97 -15.16 -5.97
CA VAL A 23 11.79 -15.03 -4.76
C VAL A 23 11.11 -14.09 -3.76
N LYS A 24 10.59 -12.95 -4.22
CA LYS A 24 9.83 -12.01 -3.38
C LYS A 24 8.63 -12.72 -2.75
N LYS A 25 7.83 -13.42 -3.57
CA LYS A 25 6.67 -14.20 -3.12
C LYS A 25 7.05 -15.19 -2.02
N ARG A 26 8.09 -15.97 -2.24
CA ARG A 26 8.56 -16.97 -1.27
C ARG A 26 9.00 -16.36 0.06
N ILE A 27 9.63 -15.18 0.03
CA ILE A 27 10.02 -14.46 1.25
C ILE A 27 8.78 -14.03 2.01
N TRP A 28 7.82 -13.39 1.35
CA TRP A 28 6.59 -12.91 1.97
C TRP A 28 5.71 -14.05 2.48
N ASP A 29 5.48 -15.11 1.68
CA ASP A 29 4.72 -16.27 2.11
C ASP A 29 5.30 -16.87 3.40
N LYS A 30 6.63 -17.05 3.45
CA LYS A 30 7.29 -17.54 4.66
C LYS A 30 7.08 -16.63 5.86
N GLU A 31 7.18 -15.31 5.69
CA GLU A 31 7.01 -14.36 6.79
C GLU A 31 5.59 -14.30 7.30
N TYR A 32 4.57 -14.39 6.43
CA TYR A 32 3.17 -14.50 6.83
C TYR A 32 2.85 -15.85 7.48
N SER A 33 3.42 -16.94 6.97
CA SER A 33 3.30 -18.28 7.56
C SER A 33 3.95 -18.35 8.96
N ASP A 34 5.15 -17.74 9.11
CA ASP A 34 5.86 -17.65 10.39
C ASP A 34 5.21 -16.65 11.38
N ASN A 35 4.10 -16.03 10.99
CA ASN A 35 3.37 -15.04 11.79
C ASN A 35 4.18 -13.80 12.20
N LYS A 36 5.21 -13.44 11.43
CA LYS A 36 6.08 -12.28 11.72
C LYS A 36 5.33 -10.94 11.67
N TRP A 37 4.22 -10.88 10.92
CA TRP A 37 3.43 -9.68 10.71
C TRP A 37 2.18 -9.60 11.61
N HIS A 38 2.10 -10.44 12.67
CA HIS A 38 0.97 -10.44 13.59
C HIS A 38 0.71 -9.08 14.27
N PHE A 39 1.75 -8.29 14.50
CA PHE A 39 1.62 -6.94 15.06
C PHE A 39 0.88 -5.97 14.11
N ALA A 40 0.88 -6.25 12.81
CA ALA A 40 0.15 -5.50 11.80
C ALA A 40 -1.29 -6.02 11.60
N ASP A 41 -1.70 -7.04 12.36
CA ASP A 41 -3.02 -7.66 12.26
C ASP A 41 -4.13 -6.90 13.00
N ASN A 42 -3.79 -5.90 13.80
CA ASN A 42 -4.73 -5.00 14.43
C ASN A 42 -4.37 -3.57 14.07
N THR A 43 -5.15 -2.96 13.20
CA THR A 43 -4.98 -1.59 12.75
C THR A 43 -6.24 -0.76 12.98
N ALA A 44 -7.09 -1.21 13.93
CA ALA A 44 -8.30 -0.50 14.32
C ALA A 44 -7.97 0.96 14.69
N GLY A 45 -8.69 1.90 14.05
CA GLY A 45 -8.47 3.32 14.27
C GLY A 45 -7.30 3.92 13.47
N ASP A 46 -6.67 3.19 12.54
CA ASP A 46 -5.62 3.77 11.68
C ASP A 46 -6.13 5.04 10.99
N CYS A 47 -5.32 6.08 11.06
CA CYS A 47 -5.65 7.40 10.54
C CYS A 47 -6.00 7.42 9.05
N VAL A 48 -5.57 6.43 8.27
CA VAL A 48 -5.86 6.35 6.84
C VAL A 48 -7.35 6.09 6.55
N TYR A 49 -8.08 5.42 7.45
CA TYR A 49 -9.46 5.02 7.19
C TYR A 49 -10.39 6.21 6.97
N ARG A 50 -10.24 7.29 7.75
CA ARG A 50 -10.99 8.53 7.54
C ARG A 50 -10.76 9.19 6.18
N HIS A 51 -9.54 9.02 5.62
CA HIS A 51 -9.23 9.51 4.28
C HIS A 51 -9.86 8.60 3.22
N LEU A 52 -9.80 7.27 3.41
CA LEU A 52 -10.49 6.32 2.53
C LEU A 52 -11.99 6.61 2.49
N GLU A 53 -12.63 6.76 3.65
CA GLU A 53 -14.07 7.06 3.75
C GLU A 53 -14.43 8.37 3.04
N LYS A 54 -13.61 9.41 3.23
CA LYS A 54 -13.80 10.71 2.58
C LYS A 54 -13.69 10.65 1.06
N PHE A 55 -12.67 9.96 0.53
CA PHE A 55 -12.34 10.00 -0.89
C PHE A 55 -12.94 8.85 -1.69
N ALA A 56 -13.24 7.71 -1.08
CA ALA A 56 -13.95 6.63 -1.75
C ALA A 56 -15.42 6.98 -2.00
N GLY A 57 -16.07 7.73 -1.09
CA GLY A 57 -17.41 8.26 -1.31
C GLY A 57 -18.45 7.20 -1.69
N ASN A 58 -18.41 6.02 -1.08
CA ASN A 58 -19.20 4.82 -1.43
C ASN A 58 -18.85 4.25 -2.83
N GLY A 59 -17.63 4.45 -3.29
CA GLY A 59 -17.14 3.96 -4.59
C GLY A 59 -16.26 2.72 -4.48
N SER A 60 -15.17 2.71 -5.22
CA SER A 60 -14.27 1.57 -5.38
C SER A 60 -12.87 1.86 -4.84
N ILE A 61 -12.27 0.88 -4.18
CA ILE A 61 -10.92 0.95 -3.59
C ILE A 61 -10.06 -0.15 -4.20
N LEU A 62 -8.87 0.22 -4.67
CA LEU A 62 -7.78 -0.69 -4.99
C LEU A 62 -6.67 -0.51 -3.95
N ASP A 63 -6.38 -1.55 -3.17
CA ASP A 63 -5.36 -1.54 -2.11
C ASP A 63 -4.13 -2.32 -2.56
N ILE A 64 -3.04 -1.62 -2.77
CA ILE A 64 -1.78 -2.14 -3.31
C ILE A 64 -0.83 -2.54 -2.17
N GLY A 65 -0.57 -3.84 -2.05
CA GLY A 65 0.13 -4.43 -0.91
C GLY A 65 -0.80 -4.54 0.30
N CYS A 66 -1.99 -5.13 0.09
CA CYS A 66 -3.05 -5.18 1.09
C CYS A 66 -2.75 -6.08 2.31
N GLY A 67 -1.70 -6.91 2.22
CA GLY A 67 -1.33 -7.84 3.28
C GLY A 67 -2.48 -8.74 3.70
N SER A 68 -2.69 -8.91 5.00
CA SER A 68 -3.76 -9.72 5.58
C SER A 68 -5.15 -9.07 5.55
N GLY A 69 -5.35 -8.01 4.77
CA GLY A 69 -6.67 -7.45 4.47
C GLY A 69 -7.30 -6.61 5.59
N ASN A 70 -6.50 -5.98 6.44
CA ASN A 70 -7.03 -5.16 7.53
C ASN A 70 -7.87 -3.98 7.01
N THR A 71 -7.38 -3.27 5.99
CA THR A 71 -8.13 -2.17 5.36
C THR A 71 -9.52 -2.62 4.92
N ALA A 72 -9.61 -3.79 4.29
CA ALA A 72 -10.86 -4.36 3.78
C ALA A 72 -11.92 -4.64 4.86
N THR A 73 -11.50 -4.78 6.10
CA THR A 73 -12.38 -5.14 7.22
C THR A 73 -12.59 -4.02 8.23
N GLU A 74 -11.67 -3.09 8.32
CA GLU A 74 -11.68 -2.04 9.34
C GLU A 74 -12.22 -0.69 8.85
N VAL A 75 -12.06 -0.36 7.54
CA VAL A 75 -12.73 0.80 6.95
C VAL A 75 -14.26 0.64 7.04
N ALA A 76 -15.00 1.74 7.24
CA ALA A 76 -16.47 1.67 7.33
C ALA A 76 -17.06 0.98 6.11
N GLU A 77 -17.97 0.02 6.35
CA GLU A 77 -18.56 -0.78 5.28
C GLU A 77 -19.36 0.07 4.28
N SER A 78 -19.95 1.17 4.75
CA SER A 78 -20.67 2.14 3.93
C SER A 78 -19.77 3.01 3.06
N ALA A 79 -18.46 3.02 3.31
CA ALA A 79 -17.54 3.89 2.59
C ALA A 79 -17.22 3.42 1.16
N TYR A 80 -17.51 2.16 0.84
CA TYR A 80 -17.20 1.59 -0.47
C TYR A 80 -18.20 0.54 -0.92
N THR A 81 -18.30 0.34 -2.23
CA THR A 81 -19.09 -0.75 -2.84
C THR A 81 -18.20 -1.90 -3.31
N THR A 82 -16.99 -1.61 -3.71
CA THR A 82 -16.04 -2.61 -4.22
C THR A 82 -14.65 -2.34 -3.67
N TYR A 83 -14.03 -3.39 -3.17
CA TYR A 83 -12.64 -3.39 -2.72
C TYR A 83 -11.87 -4.50 -3.42
N ILE A 84 -10.72 -4.15 -3.98
CA ILE A 84 -9.76 -5.12 -4.53
C ILE A 84 -8.44 -4.95 -3.79
N GLY A 85 -8.03 -5.99 -3.06
CA GLY A 85 -6.72 -6.06 -2.43
C GLY A 85 -5.74 -6.82 -3.31
N VAL A 86 -4.55 -6.28 -3.50
CA VAL A 86 -3.47 -6.93 -4.26
C VAL A 86 -2.28 -7.16 -3.34
N ASP A 87 -1.82 -8.39 -3.25
CA ASP A 87 -0.59 -8.74 -2.54
C ASP A 87 0.15 -9.86 -3.28
N ILE A 88 1.46 -9.94 -3.07
CA ILE A 88 2.29 -10.99 -3.67
C ILE A 88 2.21 -12.31 -2.89
N SER A 89 1.80 -12.26 -1.62
CA SER A 89 1.75 -13.41 -0.71
C SER A 89 0.37 -14.08 -0.73
N GLU A 90 0.32 -15.33 -1.14
CA GLU A 90 -0.89 -16.17 -1.02
C GLU A 90 -1.28 -16.40 0.44
N GLU A 91 -0.30 -16.53 1.34
CA GLU A 91 -0.53 -16.70 2.77
C GLU A 91 -1.21 -15.46 3.39
N ALA A 92 -0.79 -14.25 2.95
CA ALA A 92 -1.44 -13.00 3.34
C ALA A 92 -2.88 -12.95 2.85
N LEU A 93 -3.09 -13.26 1.57
CA LEU A 93 -4.42 -13.21 0.94
C LEU A 93 -5.38 -14.25 1.53
N ALA A 94 -4.91 -15.44 1.87
CA ALA A 94 -5.74 -16.45 2.56
C ALA A 94 -6.26 -15.90 3.91
N LYS A 95 -5.43 -15.14 4.65
CA LYS A 95 -5.86 -14.45 5.87
C LYS A 95 -6.87 -13.34 5.55
N ALA A 96 -6.64 -12.56 4.48
CA ALA A 96 -7.53 -11.48 4.05
C ALA A 96 -8.92 -11.99 3.65
N GLU A 97 -9.00 -13.05 2.88
CA GLU A 97 -10.25 -13.72 2.49
C GLU A 97 -11.01 -14.24 3.71
N LYS A 98 -10.30 -14.92 4.62
CA LYS A 98 -10.89 -15.41 5.88
C LYS A 98 -11.50 -14.28 6.70
N ARG A 99 -10.78 -13.16 6.87
CA ARG A 99 -11.25 -11.98 7.60
C ARG A 99 -12.46 -11.36 6.91
N SER A 100 -12.40 -11.16 5.60
CA SER A 100 -13.50 -10.61 4.82
C SER A 100 -14.78 -11.43 4.96
N LYS A 101 -14.65 -12.78 4.96
CA LYS A 101 -15.76 -13.70 5.21
C LYS A 101 -16.30 -13.59 6.63
N GLN A 102 -15.43 -13.49 7.62
CA GLN A 102 -15.84 -13.34 9.04
C GLN A 102 -16.61 -12.06 9.31
N CYS A 103 -16.30 -10.98 8.58
CA CYS A 103 -17.01 -9.69 8.65
C CYS A 103 -18.21 -9.59 7.70
N GLY A 104 -18.57 -10.66 6.96
CA GLY A 104 -19.68 -10.64 6.01
C GLY A 104 -19.46 -9.82 4.74
N ARG A 105 -18.19 -9.44 4.43
CA ARG A 105 -17.87 -8.52 3.31
C ARG A 105 -17.38 -9.21 2.04
N GLN A 106 -17.45 -10.55 1.96
CA GLN A 106 -16.97 -11.32 0.81
C GLN A 106 -17.66 -10.98 -0.52
N ALA A 107 -18.84 -10.37 -0.48
CA ALA A 107 -19.55 -9.92 -1.67
C ALA A 107 -18.98 -8.61 -2.25
N LYS A 108 -18.30 -7.82 -1.42
CA LYS A 108 -17.71 -6.53 -1.81
C LYS A 108 -16.19 -6.60 -2.00
N ASN A 109 -15.54 -7.54 -1.32
CA ASN A 109 -14.10 -7.66 -1.28
C ASN A 109 -13.61 -8.80 -2.14
N SER A 110 -12.61 -8.53 -2.96
CA SER A 110 -11.87 -9.53 -3.72
C SER A 110 -10.37 -9.33 -3.55
N PHE A 111 -9.59 -10.39 -3.76
CA PHE A 111 -8.16 -10.37 -3.56
C PHE A 111 -7.45 -11.00 -4.75
N ALA A 112 -6.33 -10.39 -5.18
CA ALA A 112 -5.54 -10.85 -6.32
C ALA A 112 -4.08 -11.07 -5.90
N CYS A 113 -3.57 -12.29 -6.15
CA CYS A 113 -2.17 -12.62 -5.93
C CYS A 113 -1.31 -12.13 -7.09
N SER A 114 -0.56 -11.05 -6.87
CA SER A 114 0.32 -10.48 -7.88
C SER A 114 1.42 -9.60 -7.27
N ASP A 115 2.59 -9.57 -7.92
CA ASP A 115 3.55 -8.48 -7.69
C ASP A 115 2.93 -7.19 -8.22
N PHE A 116 2.68 -6.24 -7.35
CA PHE A 116 2.01 -4.99 -7.70
C PHE A 116 2.79 -4.16 -8.74
N LEU A 117 4.10 -4.39 -8.89
CA LEU A 117 4.87 -3.78 -9.99
C LEU A 117 4.44 -4.29 -11.38
N ASN A 118 3.75 -5.43 -11.44
CA ASN A 118 3.29 -6.07 -12.69
C ASN A 118 1.76 -6.17 -12.77
N TYR A 119 1.03 -5.94 -11.67
CA TYR A 119 -0.43 -6.05 -11.65
C TYR A 119 -1.09 -5.04 -12.59
N VAL A 120 -2.06 -5.50 -13.36
CA VAL A 120 -2.87 -4.69 -14.26
C VAL A 120 -4.31 -4.72 -13.75
N PRO A 121 -4.83 -3.59 -13.23
CA PRO A 121 -6.22 -3.50 -12.79
C PRO A 121 -7.20 -3.70 -13.95
N THR A 122 -8.37 -4.30 -13.68
CA THR A 122 -9.41 -4.56 -14.68
C THR A 122 -10.48 -3.47 -14.78
N GLY A 123 -10.36 -2.40 -13.96
CA GLY A 123 -11.31 -1.29 -13.93
C GLY A 123 -10.69 -0.03 -13.38
N GLN A 124 -11.52 0.99 -13.17
CA GLN A 124 -11.13 2.27 -12.59
C GLN A 124 -11.66 2.40 -11.16
N PHE A 125 -10.92 3.14 -10.33
CA PHE A 125 -11.12 3.24 -8.88
C PHE A 125 -11.27 4.70 -8.43
N ASP A 126 -12.07 4.89 -7.41
CA ASP A 126 -12.17 6.17 -6.72
C ASP A 126 -10.93 6.40 -5.85
N VAL A 127 -10.38 5.32 -5.29
CA VAL A 127 -9.14 5.37 -4.51
C VAL A 127 -8.20 4.25 -4.92
N ILE A 128 -6.93 4.59 -5.14
CA ILE A 128 -5.82 3.64 -5.18
C ILE A 128 -4.94 3.90 -3.96
N LEU A 129 -4.91 2.92 -3.05
CA LEU A 129 -4.24 3.01 -1.76
C LEU A 129 -2.89 2.30 -1.78
N PHE A 130 -1.88 2.93 -1.18
CA PHE A 130 -0.62 2.32 -0.78
C PHE A 130 -0.43 2.52 0.73
N ARG A 131 -0.87 1.54 1.52
CA ARG A 131 -0.73 1.59 2.97
C ARG A 131 0.50 0.79 3.40
N GLU A 132 1.57 1.48 3.81
CA GLU A 132 2.85 0.88 4.19
C GLU A 132 3.50 0.00 3.10
N SER A 133 3.08 0.11 1.85
CA SER A 133 3.54 -0.74 0.74
C SER A 133 4.49 -0.04 -0.22
N VAL A 134 4.45 1.29 -0.32
CA VAL A 134 5.29 2.07 -1.24
C VAL A 134 6.80 1.91 -0.96
N TYR A 135 7.19 1.53 0.25
CA TYR A 135 8.60 1.24 0.61
C TYR A 135 9.24 0.12 -0.22
N HIS A 136 8.44 -0.72 -0.84
CA HIS A 136 8.90 -1.83 -1.67
C HIS A 136 9.10 -1.42 -3.13
N ILE A 137 8.82 -0.16 -3.46
CA ILE A 137 9.11 0.43 -4.76
C ILE A 137 10.51 1.05 -4.71
N PRO A 138 11.45 0.66 -5.57
CA PRO A 138 12.72 1.36 -5.70
C PRO A 138 12.51 2.86 -5.96
N MET A 139 13.27 3.74 -5.29
CA MET A 139 13.10 5.20 -5.36
C MET A 139 12.96 5.71 -6.79
N ALA A 140 13.86 5.26 -7.69
CA ALA A 140 13.85 5.65 -9.11
C ALA A 140 12.60 5.20 -9.88
N LYS A 141 11.79 4.29 -9.31
CA LYS A 141 10.58 3.75 -9.93
C LYS A 141 9.28 4.28 -9.32
N ILE A 142 9.33 5.11 -8.28
CA ILE A 142 8.11 5.61 -7.61
C ILE A 142 7.22 6.32 -8.62
N LYS A 143 7.77 7.33 -9.32
CA LYS A 143 7.00 8.08 -10.33
C LYS A 143 6.41 7.15 -11.39
N SER A 144 7.24 6.36 -12.04
CA SER A 144 6.79 5.47 -13.14
C SER A 144 5.78 4.42 -12.67
N THR A 145 5.87 3.95 -11.42
CA THR A 145 4.88 3.04 -10.85
C THR A 145 3.54 3.74 -10.64
N LEU A 146 3.54 4.94 -10.07
CA LEU A 146 2.32 5.71 -9.86
C LEU A 146 1.70 6.15 -11.20
N ASP A 147 2.51 6.59 -12.18
CA ASP A 147 2.05 6.92 -13.53
C ASP A 147 1.38 5.72 -14.21
N ARG A 148 1.89 4.51 -14.01
CA ARG A 148 1.30 3.28 -14.54
C ARG A 148 -0.07 2.98 -13.94
N TYR A 149 -0.30 3.35 -12.67
CA TYR A 149 -1.61 3.21 -12.03
C TYR A 149 -2.56 4.37 -12.32
N ALA A 150 -2.06 5.53 -12.75
CA ALA A 150 -2.87 6.73 -12.99
C ALA A 150 -4.06 6.52 -13.94
N PRO A 151 -3.96 5.76 -15.06
CA PRO A 151 -5.10 5.49 -15.94
C PRO A 151 -6.23 4.69 -15.30
N TYR A 152 -5.96 4.05 -14.17
CA TYR A 152 -6.95 3.28 -13.40
C TYR A 152 -7.61 4.10 -12.28
N LEU A 153 -7.34 5.39 -12.19
CA LEU A 153 -8.15 6.32 -11.42
C LEU A 153 -9.36 6.78 -12.26
N LYS A 154 -10.53 6.87 -11.62
CA LYS A 154 -11.66 7.59 -12.20
C LYS A 154 -11.35 9.09 -12.32
N ASP A 155 -12.17 9.86 -13.03
CA ASP A 155 -11.95 11.30 -13.26
C ASP A 155 -11.70 12.09 -11.96
N ASN A 156 -12.41 11.75 -10.88
CA ASN A 156 -12.21 12.33 -9.55
C ASN A 156 -11.47 11.43 -8.58
N GLY A 157 -10.88 10.34 -9.07
CA GLY A 157 -10.14 9.38 -8.26
C GLY A 157 -8.85 9.96 -7.70
N VAL A 158 -8.37 9.36 -6.62
CA VAL A 158 -7.16 9.80 -5.94
C VAL A 158 -6.24 8.64 -5.61
N PHE A 159 -4.95 8.92 -5.55
CA PHE A 159 -4.01 8.10 -4.81
C PHE A 159 -4.04 8.49 -3.33
N ILE A 160 -3.95 7.51 -2.45
CA ILE A 160 -3.68 7.70 -1.03
C ILE A 160 -2.43 6.89 -0.68
N VAL A 161 -1.45 7.56 -0.10
CA VAL A 161 -0.24 6.92 0.45
C VAL A 161 -0.24 7.18 1.95
N ARG A 162 -0.12 6.11 2.73
CA ARG A 162 0.09 6.19 4.18
C ARG A 162 1.46 5.60 4.48
N LEU A 163 2.33 6.40 5.08
CA LEU A 163 3.70 6.05 5.43
C LEU A 163 3.96 6.35 6.89
N PHE A 164 4.62 5.42 7.57
CA PHE A 164 5.19 5.69 8.87
C PHE A 164 6.47 6.54 8.70
N ALA A 165 6.44 7.78 9.19
CA ALA A 165 7.55 8.73 9.05
C ALA A 165 8.56 8.68 10.21
N GLY A 166 8.35 7.83 11.21
CA GLY A 166 9.25 7.66 12.35
C GLY A 166 10.56 6.98 11.95
N ASP A 167 11.59 7.27 12.73
CA ASP A 167 12.94 6.70 12.55
C ASP A 167 12.90 5.20 12.94
N ARG A 168 12.47 4.35 11.99
CA ARG A 168 12.55 2.90 12.15
C ARG A 168 14.02 2.50 12.03
N ASN A 169 14.75 2.56 13.14
CA ASN A 169 16.13 2.13 13.28
C ASN A 169 17.09 2.65 12.19
N ALA A 170 18.04 3.48 12.56
CA ALA A 170 19.09 4.07 11.75
C ALA A 170 19.94 3.06 10.91
N PHE A 171 19.58 1.77 10.95
CA PHE A 171 20.28 0.66 10.30
C PHE A 171 19.54 0.07 9.09
N GLN A 172 18.38 0.61 8.68
CA GLN A 172 17.70 0.09 7.50
C GLN A 172 18.06 0.92 6.26
N PRO A 173 18.59 0.29 5.19
CA PRO A 173 18.86 0.95 3.91
C PRO A 173 17.56 1.14 3.09
N LYS A 174 16.43 1.34 3.76
CA LYS A 174 15.16 1.65 3.09
C LYS A 174 15.15 3.12 2.71
N PRO A 175 14.51 3.46 1.58
CA PRO A 175 14.26 4.84 1.21
C PRO A 175 13.62 5.57 2.40
N ARG A 176 14.11 6.76 2.70
CA ARG A 176 13.54 7.55 3.79
C ARG A 176 12.12 7.94 3.40
N PRO A 177 11.13 7.76 4.29
CA PRO A 177 9.75 8.13 4.00
C PRO A 177 9.62 9.57 3.51
N THR A 178 10.42 10.48 4.06
CA THR A 178 10.48 11.88 3.66
C THR A 178 10.92 12.08 2.21
N GLU A 179 11.88 11.29 1.72
CA GLU A 179 12.34 11.36 0.33
C GLU A 179 11.27 10.84 -0.64
N MET A 180 10.59 9.74 -0.27
CA MET A 180 9.46 9.21 -1.05
C MET A 180 8.32 10.21 -1.17
N LEU A 181 7.93 10.83 -0.03
CA LEU A 181 6.91 11.88 -0.02
C LEU A 181 7.33 13.08 -0.87
N SER A 182 8.60 13.50 -0.79
CA SER A 182 9.11 14.60 -1.60
C SER A 182 9.02 14.34 -3.10
N ILE A 183 9.33 13.13 -3.56
CA ILE A 183 9.16 12.74 -4.97
C ILE A 183 7.68 12.85 -5.38
N ILE A 184 6.77 12.33 -4.56
CA ILE A 184 5.34 12.38 -4.86
C ILE A 184 4.85 13.84 -4.91
N GLU A 185 5.26 14.68 -3.97
CA GLU A 185 4.89 16.09 -3.91
C GLU A 185 5.43 16.88 -5.12
N GLN A 186 6.60 16.55 -5.61
CA GLN A 186 7.18 17.19 -6.80
C GLN A 186 6.50 16.77 -8.10
N GLU A 187 6.13 15.50 -8.22
CA GLU A 187 5.66 14.89 -9.48
C GLU A 187 4.14 14.91 -9.64
N PHE A 188 3.39 14.99 -8.54
CA PHE A 188 1.93 14.89 -8.53
C PHE A 188 1.28 16.14 -7.90
N SER A 189 -0.03 16.27 -8.11
CA SER A 189 -0.86 17.33 -7.54
C SER A 189 -1.37 16.91 -6.17
N VAL A 190 -0.79 17.46 -5.11
CA VAL A 190 -1.19 17.16 -3.73
C VAL A 190 -2.51 17.84 -3.41
N ILE A 191 -3.47 17.05 -2.90
CA ILE A 191 -4.79 17.52 -2.46
C ILE A 191 -4.79 17.69 -0.93
N GLU A 192 -4.21 16.71 -0.22
CA GLU A 192 -4.16 16.72 1.23
C GLU A 192 -2.87 16.05 1.72
N LYS A 193 -2.22 16.67 2.70
CA LYS A 193 -1.08 16.08 3.43
C LYS A 193 -1.35 16.26 4.91
N LYS A 194 -1.37 15.15 5.65
CA LYS A 194 -1.58 15.18 7.09
C LYS A 194 -0.58 14.28 7.81
N GLN A 195 0.12 14.86 8.76
CA GLN A 195 1.01 14.17 9.68
C GLN A 195 0.31 14.00 11.04
N TYR A 196 0.33 12.79 11.56
CA TYR A 196 -0.32 12.41 12.80
C TYR A 196 0.73 12.19 13.90
N HIS A 197 0.78 13.09 14.86
CA HIS A 197 1.79 13.04 15.93
C HIS A 197 1.48 12.01 17.01
N ASP A 198 0.20 11.71 17.23
CA ASP A 198 -0.25 10.84 18.33
C ASP A 198 -0.24 9.34 17.98
N GLU A 199 -0.09 8.98 16.71
CA GLU A 199 -0.19 7.59 16.21
C GLU A 199 1.16 7.06 15.68
N GLY A 200 2.28 7.45 16.32
CA GLY A 200 3.61 7.01 15.86
C GLY A 200 4.11 7.68 14.58
N LEU A 201 3.69 8.93 14.35
CA LEU A 201 4.12 9.79 13.24
C LEU A 201 3.79 9.27 11.82
N PRO A 202 2.64 8.61 11.55
CA PRO A 202 2.28 8.34 10.18
C PRO A 202 1.95 9.63 9.43
N THR A 203 2.30 9.65 8.15
CA THR A 203 1.89 10.70 7.22
C THR A 203 0.97 10.10 6.18
N VAL A 204 -0.18 10.74 5.97
CA VAL A 204 -1.10 10.44 4.89
C VAL A 204 -1.00 11.53 3.84
N LEU A 205 -0.78 11.13 2.59
CA LEU A 205 -0.73 11.99 1.43
C LEU A 205 -1.81 11.57 0.44
N VAL A 206 -2.67 12.51 0.06
CA VAL A 206 -3.71 12.34 -0.97
C VAL A 206 -3.34 13.19 -2.15
N PHE A 207 -3.30 12.61 -3.35
CA PHE A 207 -2.82 13.31 -4.54
C PHE A 207 -3.43 12.74 -5.84
N ARG A 208 -3.24 13.47 -6.93
CA ARG A 208 -3.64 13.09 -8.30
C ARG A 208 -2.48 13.29 -9.28
N PRO A 209 -2.55 12.66 -10.46
CA PRO A 209 -1.69 13.05 -11.58
C PRO A 209 -1.81 14.55 -11.84
N LYS A 210 -0.70 15.19 -12.19
CA LYS A 210 -0.75 16.56 -12.69
C LYS A 210 -1.49 16.57 -14.02
N LEU A 211 -2.43 17.49 -14.18
CA LEU A 211 -3.06 17.73 -15.47
C LEU A 211 -1.96 18.15 -16.44
N VAL A 212 -1.74 17.36 -17.48
CA VAL A 212 -0.92 17.80 -18.62
C VAL A 212 -1.75 18.87 -19.30
N ALA A 213 -1.26 20.13 -19.30
CA ALA A 213 -1.87 21.17 -20.10
C ALA A 213 -1.91 20.66 -21.55
N SER A 214 -3.11 20.48 -22.07
CA SER A 214 -3.29 20.16 -23.49
C SER A 214 -2.68 21.34 -24.25
N SER A 215 -1.53 21.11 -24.89
CA SER A 215 -1.01 22.04 -25.89
C SER A 215 -2.04 22.09 -27.01
N VAL A 216 -2.82 23.18 -27.04
CA VAL A 216 -3.72 23.55 -28.15
C VAL A 216 -2.88 24.00 -29.33
#